data_d90aedcc866f4d1f8e6cbb144c8f9a3b
#
_entry.id   d90aedcc866f4d1f8e6cbb144c8f9a3b
#
_cell.length_a   1.000
_cell.length_b   1.000
_cell.length_c   1.000
_cell.angle_alpha   90.00
_cell.angle_beta   90.00
_cell.angle_gamma   90.00
#
_symmetry.space_group_name_H-M   'P 1'
#
loop_
_entity.id
_entity.type
_entity.pdbx_description
1 polymer ?
#
loop_
_entity_poly.entity_id
_entity_poly.type
_entity_poly.pdbx_seq_one_letter_code
_entity_poly.pdbx_strand_id
1 'polypeptide(L)'
;MDLKSLRPAEIKIGKRRFELGEGNLRASADGKTIGYSRTDVSPRGIYIYQLQGNELAAGYTHTSAGTITPSPDGNYIHTSRGVFPVKLKEYSGLERSSRSSVSFPAVHGSMYGRIEGYPGYRSRSGNKFRISLHYQGNDDKIATLPQTDKFFELLGDAHPARSVDVDKRVVLAPNIGVVAFRHSDFVEVRPFNLNKILKESEIDYLVVSSAPVTTANAGTSYRYPIKVLSKAGGVKLNLDSGPDGMELGIDGVLHWEVGEDAADEDHTVIITVADKLGQEMLHTFEIRVK
;
A
#
# COMPACT_ATOMS: atom_id res chain seq x y z
N MET A 1 -5.84 -20.58 3.23
CA MET A 1 -6.04 -21.81 2.42
C MET A 1 -4.71 -22.54 2.43
N ASP A 2 -4.69 -23.76 2.90
CA ASP A 2 -3.51 -24.60 2.77
C ASP A 2 -3.40 -25.06 1.30
N LEU A 3 -2.41 -24.53 0.60
CA LEU A 3 -2.21 -24.83 -0.82
C LEU A 3 -1.77 -26.28 -1.11
N LYS A 4 -1.24 -26.98 -0.10
CA LYS A 4 -0.82 -28.40 -0.25
C LYS A 4 -2.01 -29.34 -0.16
N SER A 5 -2.96 -29.05 0.70
CA SER A 5 -4.14 -29.91 0.91
C SER A 5 -5.40 -29.40 0.20
N LEU A 6 -5.38 -28.17 -0.35
CA LEU A 6 -6.54 -27.46 -0.90
C LEU A 6 -7.72 -27.35 0.11
N ARG A 7 -7.44 -27.53 1.38
CA ARG A 7 -8.44 -27.39 2.45
C ARG A 7 -8.45 -25.96 3.01
N PRO A 8 -9.61 -25.45 3.39
CA PRO A 8 -9.65 -24.18 4.14
C PRO A 8 -8.83 -24.33 5.43
N ALA A 9 -7.96 -23.36 5.71
CA ALA A 9 -7.31 -23.27 7.01
C ALA A 9 -8.37 -23.01 8.10
N GLU A 10 -8.25 -23.63 9.25
CA GLU A 10 -9.08 -23.27 10.41
C GLU A 10 -8.62 -21.91 10.93
N ILE A 11 -9.39 -20.87 10.63
CA ILE A 11 -9.15 -19.52 11.13
C ILE A 11 -10.12 -19.26 12.27
N LYS A 12 -9.61 -18.95 13.44
CA LYS A 12 -10.40 -18.49 14.58
C LYS A 12 -10.85 -17.06 14.34
N ILE A 13 -12.13 -16.83 14.20
CA ILE A 13 -12.68 -15.48 14.09
C ILE A 13 -12.81 -14.91 15.50
N GLY A 14 -12.13 -13.78 15.76
CA GLY A 14 -12.21 -13.05 17.01
C GLY A 14 -13.65 -12.67 17.40
N LYS A 15 -13.85 -12.16 18.62
CA LYS A 15 -15.16 -11.94 19.26
C LYS A 15 -16.14 -11.03 18.50
N ARG A 16 -15.68 -10.23 17.52
CA ARG A 16 -16.54 -9.35 16.72
C ARG A 16 -16.84 -9.99 15.37
N ARG A 17 -18.09 -10.41 15.19
CA ARG A 17 -18.62 -10.71 13.86
C ARG A 17 -19.40 -9.50 13.39
N PHE A 18 -19.11 -9.03 12.18
CA PHE A 18 -19.96 -8.03 11.52
C PHE A 18 -20.86 -8.76 10.54
N GLU A 19 -22.13 -8.38 10.53
CA GLU A 19 -23.02 -8.77 9.44
C GLU A 19 -22.54 -8.04 8.18
N LEU A 20 -21.99 -8.79 7.25
CA LEU A 20 -21.55 -8.29 5.97
C LEU A 20 -22.76 -8.32 5.03
N GLY A 21 -23.19 -7.15 4.56
CA GLY A 21 -24.14 -7.01 3.46
C GLY A 21 -23.44 -7.03 2.10
N GLU A 22 -24.03 -6.40 1.09
CA GLU A 22 -23.36 -6.19 -0.20
C GLU A 22 -22.20 -5.21 -0.06
N GLY A 23 -21.07 -5.50 -0.68
CA GLY A 23 -19.90 -4.64 -0.56
C GLY A 23 -18.69 -5.04 -1.38
N ASN A 24 -17.65 -4.25 -1.25
CA ASN A 24 -16.36 -4.47 -1.91
C ASN A 24 -15.33 -4.97 -0.90
N LEU A 25 -14.68 -6.07 -1.24
CA LEU A 25 -13.62 -6.69 -0.46
C LEU A 25 -12.29 -6.53 -1.19
N ARG A 26 -11.23 -6.15 -0.47
CA ARG A 26 -9.86 -6.01 -0.97
C ARG A 26 -8.89 -6.59 0.04
N ALA A 27 -7.89 -7.31 -0.43
CA ALA A 27 -6.81 -7.81 0.40
C ALA A 27 -5.49 -7.09 0.11
N SER A 28 -4.62 -7.02 1.11
CA SER A 28 -3.22 -6.65 0.94
C SER A 28 -2.47 -7.70 0.11
N ALA A 29 -1.31 -7.33 -0.45
CA ALA A 29 -0.52 -8.26 -1.25
C ALA A 29 0.07 -9.42 -0.42
N ASP A 30 0.33 -9.19 0.87
CA ASP A 30 0.74 -10.22 1.82
C ASP A 30 -0.41 -11.13 2.30
N GLY A 31 -1.67 -10.78 1.95
CA GLY A 31 -2.86 -11.54 2.31
C GLY A 31 -3.30 -11.40 3.79
N LYS A 32 -2.61 -10.61 4.60
CA LYS A 32 -2.89 -10.51 6.05
C LYS A 32 -3.93 -9.46 6.41
N THR A 33 -4.11 -8.45 5.58
CA THR A 33 -5.09 -7.37 5.83
C THR A 33 -6.18 -7.37 4.78
N ILE A 34 -7.43 -7.35 5.21
CA ILE A 34 -8.60 -7.29 4.35
C ILE A 34 -9.38 -6.04 4.70
N GLY A 35 -9.59 -5.18 3.71
CA GLY A 35 -10.48 -4.04 3.78
C GLY A 35 -11.83 -4.35 3.17
N TYR A 36 -12.91 -3.96 3.83
CA TYR A 36 -14.26 -4.15 3.34
C TYR A 36 -15.10 -2.88 3.52
N SER A 37 -15.84 -2.51 2.50
CA SER A 37 -16.81 -1.41 2.54
C SER A 37 -18.16 -1.87 2.02
N ARG A 38 -19.22 -1.60 2.76
CA ARG A 38 -20.60 -1.89 2.34
C ARG A 38 -21.02 -0.94 1.21
N THR A 39 -21.89 -1.43 0.34
CA THR A 39 -22.51 -0.63 -0.74
C THR A 39 -24.00 -0.45 -0.56
N ASP A 40 -24.63 -1.23 0.30
CA ASP A 40 -26.07 -1.32 0.57
C ASP A 40 -26.54 -0.39 1.71
N VAL A 41 -25.65 0.28 2.42
CA VAL A 41 -25.98 1.15 3.58
C VAL A 41 -25.28 2.50 3.53
N SER A 42 -25.79 3.44 4.33
CA SER A 42 -25.16 4.75 4.56
C SER A 42 -25.23 5.10 6.05
N PRO A 43 -24.09 5.39 6.70
CA PRO A 43 -22.73 5.36 6.19
C PRO A 43 -22.25 3.95 5.89
N ARG A 44 -21.36 3.81 4.89
CA ARG A 44 -20.87 2.50 4.43
C ARG A 44 -19.99 1.76 5.43
N GLY A 45 -19.43 2.49 6.41
CA GLY A 45 -18.46 1.95 7.36
C GLY A 45 -17.11 1.61 6.73
N ILE A 46 -16.09 1.53 7.58
CA ILE A 46 -14.77 0.98 7.27
C ILE A 46 -14.63 -0.28 8.12
N TYR A 47 -14.50 -1.43 7.48
CA TYR A 47 -14.26 -2.71 8.13
C TYR A 47 -12.87 -3.18 7.75
N ILE A 48 -12.08 -3.57 8.72
CA ILE A 48 -10.75 -4.11 8.52
C ILE A 48 -10.63 -5.41 9.29
N TYR A 49 -10.07 -6.40 8.63
CA TYR A 49 -9.72 -7.67 9.22
C TYR A 49 -8.22 -7.87 9.08
N GLN A 50 -7.57 -8.25 10.16
CA GLN A 50 -6.14 -8.58 10.18
C GLN A 50 -5.95 -10.02 10.65
N LEU A 51 -5.23 -10.79 9.84
CA LEU A 51 -4.81 -12.13 10.20
C LEU A 51 -3.55 -12.03 11.07
N GLN A 52 -3.65 -12.52 12.31
CA GLN A 52 -2.57 -12.59 13.29
C GLN A 52 -2.39 -14.07 13.66
N GLY A 53 -1.39 -14.73 13.08
CA GLY A 53 -1.30 -16.18 13.15
C GLY A 53 -2.56 -16.83 12.57
N ASN A 54 -3.29 -17.60 13.39
CA ASN A 54 -4.54 -18.24 13.02
C ASN A 54 -5.79 -17.49 13.51
N GLU A 55 -5.64 -16.26 14.01
CA GLU A 55 -6.75 -15.44 14.50
C GLU A 55 -7.03 -14.27 13.57
N LEU A 56 -8.30 -14.03 13.27
CA LEU A 56 -8.74 -12.88 12.49
C LEU A 56 -9.25 -11.79 13.43
N ALA A 57 -8.43 -10.78 13.67
CA ALA A 57 -8.83 -9.57 14.40
C ALA A 57 -9.67 -8.66 13.51
N ALA A 58 -10.76 -8.10 14.05
CA ALA A 58 -11.67 -7.25 13.31
C ALA A 58 -11.76 -5.85 13.92
N GLY A 59 -11.69 -4.84 13.07
CA GLY A 59 -11.87 -3.43 13.41
C GLY A 59 -12.98 -2.79 12.58
N TYR A 60 -13.66 -1.78 13.16
CA TYR A 60 -14.75 -1.07 12.51
C TYR A 60 -14.79 0.39 12.92
N THR A 61 -15.07 1.27 11.96
CA THR A 61 -15.49 2.65 12.24
C THR A 61 -16.70 3.05 11.39
N HIS A 62 -17.63 3.78 12.02
CA HIS A 62 -18.87 4.22 11.40
C HIS A 62 -18.66 5.47 10.52
N THR A 63 -17.86 5.32 9.48
CA THR A 63 -17.47 6.42 8.59
C THR A 63 -17.53 5.98 7.13
N SER A 64 -18.14 6.77 6.26
CA SER A 64 -18.09 6.50 4.81
C SER A 64 -16.79 7.05 4.24
N ALA A 65 -15.96 6.19 3.68
CA ALA A 65 -14.69 6.55 3.07
C ALA A 65 -14.47 5.95 1.66
N GLY A 66 -15.57 5.60 0.98
CA GLY A 66 -15.51 5.00 -0.35
C GLY A 66 -14.97 3.58 -0.33
N THR A 67 -14.18 3.23 -1.32
CA THR A 67 -13.48 1.94 -1.37
C THR A 67 -12.38 1.90 -0.33
N ILE A 68 -12.20 0.77 0.31
CA ILE A 68 -11.17 0.52 1.31
C ILE A 68 -10.14 -0.42 0.69
N THR A 69 -8.97 0.11 0.34
CA THR A 69 -7.91 -0.66 -0.31
C THR A 69 -6.69 -0.73 0.61
N PRO A 70 -6.35 -1.91 1.15
CA PRO A 70 -5.13 -2.07 1.94
C PRO A 70 -3.87 -1.80 1.12
N SER A 71 -2.83 -1.30 1.78
CA SER A 71 -1.49 -1.23 1.21
C SER A 71 -0.92 -2.64 0.95
N PRO A 72 0.10 -2.78 0.11
CA PRO A 72 0.70 -4.08 -0.17
C PRO A 72 1.21 -4.81 1.08
N ASP A 73 1.79 -4.07 2.03
CA ASP A 73 2.30 -4.54 3.32
C ASP A 73 1.22 -4.68 4.42
N GLY A 74 -0.03 -4.35 4.11
CA GLY A 74 -1.16 -4.44 5.04
C GLY A 74 -1.16 -3.44 6.18
N ASN A 75 -0.21 -2.49 6.24
CA ASN A 75 -0.07 -1.55 7.37
C ASN A 75 -0.95 -0.31 7.26
N TYR A 76 -1.40 0.02 6.04
CA TYR A 76 -2.23 1.19 5.75
C TYR A 76 -3.45 0.80 4.93
N ILE A 77 -4.46 1.66 4.98
CA ILE A 77 -5.63 1.61 4.09
C ILE A 77 -5.76 2.90 3.31
N HIS A 78 -6.03 2.76 2.03
CA HIS A 78 -6.27 3.84 1.09
C HIS A 78 -7.78 4.02 0.89
N THR A 79 -8.24 5.26 0.97
CA THR A 79 -9.66 5.60 0.93
C THR A 79 -9.90 6.87 0.12
N SER A 80 -11.16 7.22 -0.10
CA SER A 80 -11.52 8.53 -0.67
C SER A 80 -11.34 9.70 0.30
N ARG A 81 -10.92 9.45 1.54
CA ARG A 81 -10.69 10.48 2.57
C ARG A 81 -9.23 10.62 2.99
N GLY A 82 -8.35 9.79 2.46
CA GLY A 82 -6.93 9.78 2.79
C GLY A 82 -6.40 8.38 3.02
N VAL A 83 -5.20 8.32 3.57
CA VAL A 83 -4.47 7.10 3.90
C VAL A 83 -4.35 7.02 5.42
N PHE A 84 -4.71 5.88 5.99
CA PHE A 84 -4.77 5.69 7.43
C PHE A 84 -4.02 4.41 7.83
N PRO A 85 -3.32 4.42 8.98
CA PRO A 85 -2.76 3.20 9.52
C PRO A 85 -3.88 2.22 9.91
N VAL A 86 -3.61 0.93 9.82
CA VAL A 86 -4.59 -0.14 10.06
C VAL A 86 -5.03 -0.23 11.52
N LYS A 87 -4.30 0.37 12.47
CA LYS A 87 -4.70 0.46 13.89
C LYS A 87 -5.91 1.38 14.05
N LEU A 88 -7.11 0.80 13.97
CA LEU A 88 -8.40 1.52 13.95
C LEU A 88 -8.71 2.38 15.18
N LYS A 89 -7.99 2.23 16.29
CA LYS A 89 -8.20 3.04 17.51
C LYS A 89 -7.87 4.54 17.32
N GLU A 90 -7.12 4.88 16.28
CA GLU A 90 -6.63 6.23 15.99
C GLU A 90 -7.53 7.01 15.00
N TYR A 91 -8.64 6.43 14.56
CA TYR A 91 -9.52 7.07 13.57
C TYR A 91 -10.48 8.15 14.10
N SER A 92 -10.37 8.53 15.35
CA SER A 92 -11.19 9.61 15.94
C SER A 92 -10.96 11.00 15.33
N GLY A 93 -9.97 11.16 14.46
CA GLY A 93 -9.57 12.39 13.79
C GLY A 93 -9.66 12.36 12.27
N LEU A 94 -10.54 11.54 11.68
CA LEU A 94 -10.81 11.60 10.23
C LEU A 94 -11.38 12.97 9.85
N GLU A 95 -10.51 13.98 9.84
CA GLU A 95 -10.84 15.26 9.25
C GLU A 95 -11.24 15.05 7.78
N ARG A 96 -12.28 15.76 7.39
CA ARG A 96 -12.78 15.76 6.02
C ARG A 96 -11.71 16.32 5.09
N SER A 97 -10.73 15.49 4.70
CA SER A 97 -9.91 15.84 3.54
C SER A 97 -10.85 16.17 2.38
N SER A 98 -10.49 17.15 1.61
CA SER A 98 -11.33 17.65 0.52
C SER A 98 -11.90 16.47 -0.28
N ARG A 99 -13.22 16.42 -0.46
CA ARG A 99 -13.96 15.36 -1.17
C ARG A 99 -13.53 15.15 -2.64
N SER A 100 -12.42 15.73 -3.04
CA SER A 100 -11.93 15.80 -4.42
C SER A 100 -10.69 14.97 -4.69
N SER A 101 -10.31 14.07 -3.79
CA SER A 101 -9.14 13.19 -4.01
C SER A 101 -9.46 11.75 -3.67
N VAL A 102 -8.84 10.81 -4.36
CA VAL A 102 -8.92 9.38 -4.07
C VAL A 102 -7.50 8.81 -4.05
N SER A 103 -7.14 8.14 -2.96
CA SER A 103 -5.84 7.49 -2.81
C SER A 103 -5.93 6.01 -3.18
N PHE A 104 -4.88 5.49 -3.78
CA PHE A 104 -4.74 4.08 -4.15
C PHE A 104 -3.28 3.64 -3.99
N PRO A 105 -3.02 2.43 -3.46
CA PRO A 105 -1.66 1.95 -3.24
C PRO A 105 -0.95 1.64 -4.55
N ALA A 106 0.37 1.68 -4.55
CA ALA A 106 1.18 1.01 -5.56
C ALA A 106 1.04 -0.52 -5.42
N VAL A 107 1.41 -1.26 -6.46
CA VAL A 107 1.36 -2.75 -6.42
C VAL A 107 2.37 -3.33 -5.44
N HIS A 108 3.46 -2.62 -5.18
CA HIS A 108 4.52 -3.00 -4.24
C HIS A 108 5.11 -1.77 -3.54
N GLY A 109 5.70 -2.00 -2.37
CA GLY A 109 6.38 -0.97 -1.58
C GLY A 109 5.41 -0.02 -0.89
N SER A 110 5.95 1.10 -0.41
CA SER A 110 5.22 2.04 0.45
C SER A 110 4.78 3.31 -0.28
N MET A 111 4.93 3.37 -1.61
CA MET A 111 4.42 4.50 -2.39
C MET A 111 2.95 4.33 -2.71
N TYR A 112 2.26 5.45 -2.92
CA TYR A 112 0.88 5.45 -3.37
C TYR A 112 0.60 6.62 -4.30
N GLY A 113 -0.46 6.48 -5.11
CA GLY A 113 -1.00 7.52 -5.94
C GLY A 113 -2.21 8.19 -5.29
N ARG A 114 -2.35 9.49 -5.53
CA ARG A 114 -3.56 10.24 -5.21
C ARG A 114 -4.06 10.91 -6.49
N ILE A 115 -5.31 10.67 -6.84
CA ILE A 115 -5.98 11.39 -7.91
C ILE A 115 -6.52 12.69 -7.31
N GLU A 116 -5.94 13.81 -7.73
CA GLU A 116 -6.37 15.15 -7.35
C GLU A 116 -7.37 15.70 -8.38
N GLY A 117 -8.27 16.57 -7.94
CA GLY A 117 -9.27 17.16 -8.83
C GLY A 117 -10.44 16.22 -9.17
N TYR A 118 -10.56 15.10 -8.43
CA TYR A 118 -11.65 14.14 -8.64
C TYR A 118 -13.01 14.83 -8.47
N PRO A 119 -13.92 14.75 -9.46
CA PRO A 119 -15.20 15.43 -9.36
C PRO A 119 -16.01 14.80 -8.24
N GLY A 120 -16.28 15.57 -7.21
CA GLY A 120 -17.31 15.20 -6.25
C GLY A 120 -18.67 15.09 -6.94
N TYR A 121 -19.65 14.51 -6.26
CA TYR A 121 -21.02 14.27 -6.75
C TYR A 121 -21.70 15.47 -7.47
N ARG A 122 -21.17 16.69 -7.33
CA ARG A 122 -21.72 17.95 -7.88
C ARG A 122 -20.75 18.73 -8.78
N SER A 123 -19.58 18.17 -9.13
CA SER A 123 -18.63 18.90 -9.99
C SER A 123 -19.04 18.78 -11.45
N ARG A 124 -19.33 19.90 -12.06
CA ARG A 124 -19.54 20.04 -13.51
C ARG A 124 -18.20 20.11 -14.22
N SER A 125 -18.13 19.62 -15.45
CA SER A 125 -17.02 19.52 -16.38
C SER A 125 -15.93 20.60 -16.26
N GLY A 126 -14.66 20.22 -16.37
CA GLY A 126 -13.52 21.12 -16.49
C GLY A 126 -12.38 20.92 -15.50
N ASN A 127 -12.51 20.03 -14.53
CA ASN A 127 -11.41 19.76 -13.59
C ASN A 127 -10.31 18.95 -14.26
N LYS A 128 -9.10 19.50 -14.29
CA LYS A 128 -7.92 18.77 -14.71
C LYS A 128 -7.54 17.79 -13.59
N PHE A 129 -7.64 16.52 -13.90
CA PHE A 129 -7.18 15.47 -13.00
C PHE A 129 -5.67 15.34 -13.05
N ARG A 130 -5.09 15.01 -11.91
CA ARG A 130 -3.65 14.74 -11.78
C ARG A 130 -3.45 13.57 -10.86
N ILE A 131 -2.44 12.76 -11.14
CA ILE A 131 -1.99 11.74 -10.19
C ILE A 131 -0.73 12.28 -9.54
N SER A 132 -0.79 12.50 -8.24
CA SER A 132 0.37 12.81 -7.41
C SER A 132 0.90 11.54 -6.77
N LEU A 133 2.21 11.47 -6.60
CA LEU A 133 2.92 10.42 -5.87
C LEU A 133 3.16 10.85 -4.44
N HIS A 134 2.95 9.93 -3.53
CA HIS A 134 3.11 10.10 -2.10
C HIS A 134 3.81 8.87 -1.51
N TYR A 135 4.20 8.99 -0.25
CA TYR A 135 4.76 7.91 0.53
C TYR A 135 3.87 7.63 1.76
N GLN A 136 3.70 6.36 2.13
CA GLN A 136 2.93 5.99 3.32
C GLN A 136 3.56 6.57 4.58
N GLY A 137 2.72 7.09 5.48
CA GLY A 137 3.19 7.78 6.69
C GLY A 137 3.54 9.26 6.49
N ASN A 138 3.58 9.75 5.25
CA ASN A 138 3.75 11.17 4.92
C ASN A 138 2.74 11.59 3.85
N ASP A 139 1.93 12.62 4.14
CA ASP A 139 0.93 13.15 3.21
C ASP A 139 1.50 14.14 2.19
N ASP A 140 2.78 14.50 2.29
CA ASP A 140 3.42 15.41 1.36
C ASP A 140 3.46 14.83 -0.05
N LYS A 141 3.16 15.69 -1.00
CA LYS A 141 3.25 15.32 -2.41
C LYS A 141 4.70 15.29 -2.86
N ILE A 142 5.23 14.11 -3.13
CA ILE A 142 6.59 13.92 -3.64
C ILE A 142 6.71 14.48 -5.06
N ALA A 143 5.74 14.15 -5.94
CA ALA A 143 5.76 14.56 -7.33
C ALA A 143 4.38 14.41 -7.98
N THR A 144 4.22 14.97 -9.17
CA THR A 144 3.05 14.74 -10.03
C THR A 144 3.48 13.92 -11.25
N LEU A 145 2.73 12.86 -11.55
CA LEU A 145 2.96 12.08 -12.77
C LEU A 145 2.63 12.90 -14.01
N PRO A 146 3.51 12.91 -15.03
CA PRO A 146 3.28 13.68 -16.24
C PRO A 146 2.09 13.13 -17.04
N GLN A 147 1.38 14.02 -17.73
CA GLN A 147 0.33 13.72 -18.71
C GLN A 147 -0.83 12.85 -18.18
N THR A 148 -1.09 12.85 -16.88
CA THR A 148 -2.22 12.08 -16.30
C THR A 148 -3.56 12.81 -16.45
N ASP A 149 -3.57 14.08 -16.83
CA ASP A 149 -4.75 14.87 -17.13
C ASP A 149 -5.58 14.30 -18.30
N LYS A 150 -4.91 13.74 -19.31
CA LYS A 150 -5.56 13.15 -20.49
C LYS A 150 -6.29 11.83 -20.22
N PHE A 151 -5.93 11.11 -19.16
CA PHE A 151 -6.58 9.85 -18.81
C PHE A 151 -8.09 10.00 -18.60
N PHE A 152 -8.50 11.08 -17.96
CA PHE A 152 -9.89 11.29 -17.62
C PHE A 152 -10.71 11.87 -18.78
N GLU A 153 -10.08 12.49 -19.77
CA GLU A 153 -10.73 12.89 -21.01
C GLU A 153 -11.19 11.68 -21.84
N LEU A 154 -10.41 10.58 -21.79
CA LEU A 154 -10.72 9.35 -22.51
C LEU A 154 -11.81 8.50 -21.85
N LEU A 155 -12.15 8.76 -20.60
CA LEU A 155 -13.23 8.04 -19.90
C LEU A 155 -14.64 8.50 -20.32
N GLY A 156 -14.75 9.54 -21.14
CA GLY A 156 -16.03 10.12 -21.57
C GLY A 156 -16.86 10.65 -20.39
N ASP A 157 -18.13 10.96 -20.66
CA ASP A 157 -19.09 11.45 -19.65
C ASP A 157 -19.51 10.41 -18.61
N ALA A 158 -19.02 9.16 -18.70
CA ALA A 158 -19.23 8.14 -17.70
C ALA A 158 -18.57 8.60 -16.41
N HIS A 159 -19.38 8.99 -15.44
CA HIS A 159 -18.95 9.48 -14.14
C HIS A 159 -18.05 8.41 -13.49
N PRO A 160 -16.72 8.60 -13.40
CA PRO A 160 -15.80 7.54 -12.99
C PRO A 160 -16.13 6.98 -11.61
N ALA A 161 -16.75 7.80 -10.75
CA ALA A 161 -17.12 7.46 -9.38
C ALA A 161 -18.27 6.46 -9.25
N ARG A 162 -19.03 6.19 -10.31
CA ARG A 162 -20.26 5.40 -10.19
C ARG A 162 -20.17 3.98 -10.69
N SER A 163 -19.21 3.67 -11.55
CA SER A 163 -19.21 2.38 -12.24
C SER A 163 -18.07 1.44 -11.91
N VAL A 164 -16.88 1.94 -11.56
CA VAL A 164 -15.71 1.12 -11.21
C VAL A 164 -14.85 1.86 -10.20
N ASP A 165 -14.42 1.17 -9.17
CA ASP A 165 -13.50 1.70 -8.16
C ASP A 165 -12.13 2.06 -8.79
N VAL A 166 -11.47 3.08 -8.24
CA VAL A 166 -10.21 3.61 -8.80
C VAL A 166 -9.12 2.54 -8.85
N ASP A 167 -9.04 1.70 -7.83
CA ASP A 167 -8.08 0.58 -7.76
C ASP A 167 -8.24 -0.46 -8.88
N LYS A 168 -9.40 -0.47 -9.55
CA LYS A 168 -9.66 -1.30 -10.72
C LYS A 168 -9.38 -0.59 -12.05
N ARG A 169 -9.01 0.68 -12.01
CA ARG A 169 -8.80 1.51 -13.21
C ARG A 169 -7.36 1.97 -13.37
N VAL A 170 -6.66 2.13 -12.25
CA VAL A 170 -5.29 2.64 -12.24
C VAL A 170 -4.42 1.66 -11.48
N VAL A 171 -3.33 1.24 -12.11
CA VAL A 171 -2.29 0.41 -11.50
C VAL A 171 -1.00 1.22 -11.48
N LEU A 172 -0.40 1.37 -10.32
CA LEU A 172 0.84 2.11 -10.12
C LEU A 172 1.95 1.15 -9.71
N ALA A 173 3.01 1.07 -10.52
CA ALA A 173 4.17 0.21 -10.28
C ALA A 173 5.48 1.04 -10.34
N PRO A 174 5.81 1.81 -9.28
CA PRO A 174 6.94 2.73 -9.28
C PRO A 174 8.30 2.02 -9.43
N ASN A 175 8.40 0.80 -8.89
CA ASN A 175 9.62 -0.03 -8.95
C ASN A 175 10.08 -0.35 -10.37
N ILE A 176 9.13 -0.41 -11.32
CA ILE A 176 9.42 -0.61 -12.75
C ILE A 176 9.09 0.64 -13.58
N GLY A 177 8.73 1.75 -12.94
CA GLY A 177 8.44 3.02 -13.60
C GLY A 177 7.23 2.98 -14.53
N VAL A 178 6.14 2.35 -14.11
CA VAL A 178 4.93 2.18 -14.93
C VAL A 178 3.69 2.62 -14.17
N VAL A 179 2.82 3.36 -14.87
CA VAL A 179 1.41 3.54 -14.52
C VAL A 179 0.54 3.02 -15.65
N ALA A 180 -0.46 2.20 -15.33
CA ALA A 180 -1.39 1.67 -16.30
C ALA A 180 -2.82 2.14 -15.99
N PHE A 181 -3.58 2.38 -17.05
CA PHE A 181 -4.96 2.86 -16.99
C PHE A 181 -5.87 1.91 -17.76
N ARG A 182 -6.93 1.50 -17.11
CA ARG A 182 -7.98 0.71 -17.75
C ARG A 182 -9.03 1.65 -18.38
N HIS A 183 -9.16 1.57 -19.69
CA HIS A 183 -10.27 2.13 -20.46
C HIS A 183 -11.44 1.13 -20.57
N SER A 184 -12.43 1.41 -21.40
CA SER A 184 -13.56 0.51 -21.64
C SER A 184 -13.15 -0.80 -22.31
N ASP A 185 -12.26 -0.70 -23.29
CA ASP A 185 -11.90 -1.75 -24.26
C ASP A 185 -10.39 -2.03 -24.38
N PHE A 186 -9.54 -1.22 -23.74
CA PHE A 186 -8.08 -1.41 -23.73
C PHE A 186 -7.44 -1.01 -22.41
N VAL A 187 -6.17 -1.38 -22.25
CA VAL A 187 -5.30 -0.92 -21.17
C VAL A 187 -4.20 -0.06 -21.76
N GLU A 188 -4.11 1.17 -21.29
CA GLU A 188 -3.02 2.08 -21.62
C GLU A 188 -1.91 1.94 -20.58
N VAL A 189 -0.68 1.73 -21.04
CA VAL A 189 0.51 1.63 -20.18
C VAL A 189 1.43 2.81 -20.47
N ARG A 190 1.76 3.59 -19.45
CA ARG A 190 2.64 4.74 -19.54
C ARG A 190 3.89 4.53 -18.70
N PRO A 191 5.08 4.57 -19.32
CA PRO A 191 6.32 4.57 -18.57
C PRO A 191 6.56 5.94 -17.93
N PHE A 192 7.20 5.95 -16.75
CA PHE A 192 7.76 7.14 -16.16
C PHE A 192 9.11 6.84 -15.49
N ASN A 193 9.96 7.83 -15.41
CA ASN A 193 11.26 7.69 -14.75
C ASN A 193 11.16 8.22 -13.32
N LEU A 194 11.04 7.32 -12.35
CA LEU A 194 10.91 7.68 -10.94
C LEU A 194 12.08 8.53 -10.46
N ASN A 195 13.33 8.15 -10.81
CA ASN A 195 14.52 8.88 -10.40
C ASN A 195 14.54 10.32 -10.94
N LYS A 196 14.09 10.51 -12.20
CA LYS A 196 13.98 11.84 -12.79
C LYS A 196 12.93 12.68 -12.06
N ILE A 197 11.73 12.12 -11.85
CA ILE A 197 10.63 12.80 -11.18
C ILE A 197 11.03 13.19 -9.74
N LEU A 198 11.71 12.31 -9.02
CA LEU A 198 12.19 12.58 -7.67
C LEU A 198 13.26 13.68 -7.67
N LYS A 199 14.21 13.67 -8.60
CA LYS A 199 15.23 14.73 -8.71
C LYS A 199 14.64 16.12 -8.97
N GLU A 200 13.54 16.17 -9.73
CA GLU A 200 12.84 17.43 -10.07
C GLU A 200 11.86 17.83 -8.93
N SER A 201 11.65 16.99 -7.94
CA SER A 201 10.81 17.31 -6.77
C SER A 201 11.46 18.36 -5.89
N GLU A 202 10.67 19.32 -5.39
CA GLU A 202 11.11 20.34 -4.43
C GLU A 202 11.19 19.81 -3.01
N ILE A 203 10.61 18.63 -2.76
CA ILE A 203 10.50 18.03 -1.43
C ILE A 203 11.75 17.19 -1.14
N ASP A 204 12.20 17.25 0.11
CA ASP A 204 13.16 16.31 0.64
C ASP A 204 12.49 14.96 0.85
N TYR A 205 12.97 13.94 0.16
CA TYR A 205 12.42 12.59 0.24
C TYR A 205 13.46 11.59 0.73
N LEU A 206 12.97 10.63 1.51
CA LEU A 206 13.66 9.41 1.88
C LEU A 206 12.70 8.24 1.65
N VAL A 207 13.02 7.34 0.71
CA VAL A 207 12.10 6.30 0.23
C VAL A 207 12.82 4.98 0.01
N VAL A 208 12.31 3.90 0.56
CA VAL A 208 12.72 2.53 0.16
C VAL A 208 11.99 2.18 -1.14
N SER A 209 12.75 2.02 -2.22
CA SER A 209 12.22 1.75 -3.56
C SER A 209 12.22 0.28 -3.96
N SER A 210 12.93 -0.58 -3.21
CA SER A 210 12.87 -2.04 -3.35
C SER A 210 11.69 -2.63 -2.58
N ALA A 211 11.23 -3.80 -3.01
CA ALA A 211 10.24 -4.59 -2.27
C ALA A 211 10.96 -5.79 -1.63
N PRO A 212 10.70 -6.10 -0.35
CA PRO A 212 11.29 -7.26 0.30
C PRO A 212 10.74 -8.56 -0.30
N VAL A 213 11.56 -9.60 -0.26
CA VAL A 213 11.11 -10.97 -0.51
C VAL A 213 10.45 -11.46 0.79
N THR A 214 9.15 -11.69 0.78
CA THR A 214 8.36 -12.03 1.98
C THR A 214 8.24 -13.54 2.23
N THR A 215 8.98 -14.36 1.49
CA THR A 215 9.02 -15.81 1.69
C THR A 215 10.46 -16.33 1.61
N ALA A 216 10.80 -17.27 2.48
CA ALA A 216 12.06 -17.99 2.45
C ALA A 216 11.80 -19.49 2.58
N ASN A 217 12.78 -20.34 2.25
CA ASN A 217 12.70 -21.77 2.50
C ASN A 217 13.69 -22.14 3.62
N ALA A 218 13.29 -23.02 4.52
CA ALA A 218 14.20 -23.58 5.53
C ALA A 218 15.41 -24.23 4.86
N GLY A 219 16.57 -24.13 5.48
CA GLY A 219 17.85 -24.64 4.95
C GLY A 219 18.41 -23.89 3.74
N THR A 220 17.89 -22.70 3.41
CA THR A 220 18.41 -21.89 2.29
C THR A 220 18.87 -20.51 2.72
N SER A 221 19.67 -19.85 1.88
CA SER A 221 20.09 -18.48 2.09
C SER A 221 19.04 -17.49 1.59
N TYR A 222 18.64 -16.56 2.46
CA TYR A 222 17.78 -15.42 2.12
C TYR A 222 18.64 -14.21 1.83
N ARG A 223 18.27 -13.46 0.77
CA ARG A 223 18.97 -12.26 0.36
C ARG A 223 18.01 -11.19 -0.11
N TYR A 224 18.13 -9.96 0.45
CA TYR A 224 17.32 -8.82 0.03
C TYR A 224 18.20 -7.56 -0.12
N PRO A 225 18.49 -7.11 -1.35
CA PRO A 225 19.18 -5.85 -1.60
C PRO A 225 18.22 -4.67 -1.40
N ILE A 226 18.46 -3.86 -0.38
CA ILE A 226 17.64 -2.71 -0.03
C ILE A 226 18.06 -1.52 -0.90
N LYS A 227 17.14 -1.00 -1.69
CA LYS A 227 17.35 0.20 -2.50
C LYS A 227 16.63 1.38 -1.88
N VAL A 228 17.39 2.41 -1.56
CA VAL A 228 16.88 3.64 -0.97
C VAL A 228 17.14 4.81 -1.90
N LEU A 229 16.14 5.66 -2.05
CA LEU A 229 16.24 6.94 -2.73
C LEU A 229 16.14 8.03 -1.67
N SER A 230 17.14 8.92 -1.60
CA SER A 230 17.14 10.10 -0.75
C SER A 230 17.61 11.29 -1.57
N LYS A 231 16.92 12.42 -1.46
CA LYS A 231 17.33 13.68 -2.05
C LYS A 231 18.60 14.22 -1.40
N ALA A 232 18.70 14.05 -0.10
CA ALA A 232 19.83 14.47 0.69
C ALA A 232 21.07 13.58 0.47
N GLY A 233 20.87 12.29 0.18
CA GLY A 233 21.94 11.28 0.14
C GLY A 233 22.47 10.92 1.52
N GLY A 234 23.60 10.21 1.57
CA GLY A 234 24.21 9.78 2.83
C GLY A 234 23.35 8.79 3.60
N VAL A 235 22.66 7.92 2.88
CA VAL A 235 21.77 6.89 3.45
C VAL A 235 22.55 5.97 4.37
N LYS A 236 21.97 5.73 5.54
CA LYS A 236 22.40 4.74 6.53
C LYS A 236 21.26 3.78 6.78
N LEU A 237 21.60 2.50 6.88
CA LEU A 237 20.66 1.44 7.21
C LEU A 237 21.11 0.80 8.52
N ASN A 238 20.16 0.52 9.41
CA ASN A 238 20.40 -0.21 10.66
C ASN A 238 19.34 -1.30 10.80
N LEU A 239 19.76 -2.54 11.02
CA LEU A 239 18.88 -3.65 11.37
C LEU A 239 18.55 -3.57 12.86
N ASP A 240 17.31 -3.19 13.18
CA ASP A 240 16.87 -3.03 14.57
C ASP A 240 16.31 -4.35 15.14
N SER A 241 15.68 -5.15 14.28
CA SER A 241 15.12 -6.46 14.64
C SER A 241 15.07 -7.38 13.43
N GLY A 242 15.30 -8.66 13.65
CA GLY A 242 15.21 -9.72 12.66
C GLY A 242 15.38 -11.09 13.32
N PRO A 243 15.24 -12.20 12.58
CA PRO A 243 15.52 -13.53 13.07
C PRO A 243 17.00 -13.69 13.45
N ASP A 244 17.29 -14.64 14.30
CA ASP A 244 18.64 -14.94 14.74
C ASP A 244 19.55 -15.26 13.53
N GLY A 245 20.75 -14.67 13.52
CA GLY A 245 21.71 -14.82 12.43
C GLY A 245 21.43 -13.97 11.18
N MET A 246 20.42 -13.10 11.21
CA MET A 246 20.21 -12.12 10.12
C MET A 246 21.19 -10.95 10.27
N GLU A 247 21.84 -10.60 9.16
CA GLU A 247 22.84 -9.53 9.12
C GLU A 247 22.56 -8.55 7.96
N LEU A 248 22.84 -7.27 8.21
CA LEU A 248 22.79 -6.23 7.20
C LEU A 248 24.22 -5.84 6.79
N GLY A 249 24.58 -6.15 5.56
CA GLY A 249 25.88 -5.83 5.00
C GLY A 249 26.06 -4.33 4.73
N ILE A 250 27.31 -3.89 4.71
CA ILE A 250 27.67 -2.48 4.36
C ILE A 250 27.27 -2.09 2.93
N ASP A 251 27.01 -3.08 2.09
CA ASP A 251 26.49 -2.93 0.71
C ASP A 251 24.97 -2.74 0.68
N GLY A 252 24.30 -2.69 1.84
CA GLY A 252 22.86 -2.54 1.95
C GLY A 252 22.08 -3.80 1.62
N VAL A 253 22.74 -4.97 1.66
CA VAL A 253 22.08 -6.24 1.44
C VAL A 253 21.81 -6.93 2.76
N LEU A 254 20.57 -7.33 2.96
CA LEU A 254 20.16 -8.16 4.08
C LEU A 254 20.44 -9.63 3.73
N HIS A 255 21.13 -10.32 4.61
CA HIS A 255 21.48 -11.73 4.49
C HIS A 255 20.96 -12.50 5.69
N TRP A 256 20.48 -13.72 5.45
CA TRP A 256 20.07 -14.63 6.51
C TRP A 256 20.18 -16.07 6.03
N GLU A 257 20.95 -16.87 6.75
CA GLU A 257 20.98 -18.31 6.57
C GLU A 257 19.79 -18.89 7.35
N VAL A 258 18.78 -19.33 6.63
CA VAL A 258 17.51 -19.77 7.21
C VAL A 258 17.71 -21.15 7.84
N GLY A 259 17.62 -21.26 9.16
CA GLY A 259 17.71 -22.54 9.86
C GLY A 259 16.54 -23.48 9.50
N GLU A 260 16.77 -24.79 9.64
CA GLU A 260 15.71 -25.79 9.47
C GLU A 260 14.60 -25.65 10.53
N ASP A 261 14.95 -25.15 11.70
CA ASP A 261 14.07 -24.90 12.84
C ASP A 261 13.13 -23.68 12.62
N ALA A 262 13.45 -22.82 11.68
CA ALA A 262 12.63 -21.68 11.31
C ALA A 262 11.41 -22.04 10.41
N ALA A 263 11.28 -23.30 10.02
CA ALA A 263 10.20 -23.75 9.14
C ALA A 263 8.81 -23.48 9.74
N ASP A 264 7.89 -23.03 8.89
CA ASP A 264 6.50 -22.69 9.24
C ASP A 264 6.34 -21.51 10.21
N GLU A 265 7.38 -20.67 10.38
CA GLU A 265 7.33 -19.45 11.20
C GLU A 265 7.27 -18.16 10.37
N ASP A 266 6.74 -17.11 10.99
CA ASP A 266 6.77 -15.74 10.48
C ASP A 266 7.78 -14.92 11.28
N HIS A 267 8.73 -14.31 10.59
CA HIS A 267 9.78 -13.50 11.18
C HIS A 267 9.62 -12.02 10.81
N THR A 268 9.47 -11.17 11.80
CA THR A 268 9.38 -9.71 11.60
C THR A 268 10.78 -9.11 11.49
N VAL A 269 10.99 -8.33 10.44
CA VAL A 269 12.22 -7.57 10.20
C VAL A 269 11.91 -6.08 10.30
N ILE A 270 12.73 -5.35 11.07
CA ILE A 270 12.64 -3.92 11.25
C ILE A 270 13.99 -3.29 10.93
N ILE A 271 14.00 -2.36 10.00
CA ILE A 271 15.19 -1.65 9.56
C ILE A 271 14.94 -0.15 9.66
N THR A 272 15.77 0.55 10.43
CA THR A 272 15.82 2.01 10.40
C THR A 272 16.62 2.47 9.18
N VAL A 273 16.00 3.34 8.40
CA VAL A 273 16.59 4.00 7.24
C VAL A 273 16.72 5.47 7.56
N ALA A 274 17.92 6.02 7.52
CA ALA A 274 18.19 7.43 7.79
C ALA A 274 18.98 8.08 6.65
N ASP A 275 18.89 9.40 6.51
CA ASP A 275 19.72 10.16 5.58
C ASP A 275 20.56 11.24 6.30
N LYS A 276 21.39 11.95 5.55
CA LYS A 276 22.30 12.94 6.13
C LYS A 276 21.62 14.19 6.70
N LEU A 277 20.34 14.44 6.35
CA LEU A 277 19.54 15.53 6.95
C LEU A 277 18.80 15.10 8.19
N GLY A 278 18.96 13.85 8.64
CA GLY A 278 18.31 13.32 9.82
C GLY A 278 16.85 12.91 9.59
N GLN A 279 16.43 12.77 8.32
CA GLN A 279 15.16 12.10 8.05
C GLN A 279 15.31 10.63 8.40
N GLU A 280 14.31 10.05 9.07
CA GLU A 280 14.29 8.65 9.45
C GLU A 280 12.94 8.02 9.09
N MET A 281 12.99 6.75 8.71
CA MET A 281 11.82 5.92 8.50
C MET A 281 12.09 4.47 8.87
N LEU A 282 11.05 3.76 9.28
CA LEU A 282 11.11 2.32 9.50
C LEU A 282 10.68 1.57 8.23
N HIS A 283 11.51 0.62 7.83
CA HIS A 283 11.16 -0.36 6.80
C HIS A 283 10.87 -1.69 7.48
N THR A 284 9.59 -1.99 7.67
CA THR A 284 9.12 -3.17 8.39
C THR A 284 8.42 -4.14 7.43
N PHE A 285 8.78 -5.41 7.51
CA PHE A 285 8.14 -6.48 6.75
C PHE A 285 8.26 -7.82 7.50
N GLU A 286 7.51 -8.81 7.04
CA GLU A 286 7.56 -10.17 7.57
C GLU A 286 8.03 -11.14 6.50
N ILE A 287 8.79 -12.14 6.92
CA ILE A 287 9.27 -13.25 6.09
C ILE A 287 8.60 -14.53 6.62
N ARG A 288 7.82 -15.17 5.76
CA ARG A 288 7.26 -16.49 6.01
C ARG A 288 8.25 -17.55 5.56
N VAL A 289 8.71 -18.39 6.46
CA VAL A 289 9.53 -19.56 6.13
C VAL A 289 8.62 -20.74 5.79
N LYS A 290 8.99 -21.48 4.75
CA LYS A 290 8.28 -22.66 4.24
C LYS A 290 9.13 -23.91 4.42
#